data_ab516e8f1fc985c13942796f390362fb
#
_entry.id   ab516e8f1fc985c13942796f390362fb
#
_cell.length_a   1.000
_cell.length_b   1.000
_cell.length_c   1.000
_cell.angle_alpha   90.00
_cell.angle_beta   90.00
_cell.angle_gamma   90.00
#
_symmetry.space_group_name_H-M   'P 1'
#
loop_
_entity.id
_entity.type
_entity.pdbx_description
1 polymer ?
#
loop_
_entity_poly.entity_id
_entity_poly.type
_entity_poly.pdbx_seq_one_letter_code
_entity_poly.pdbx_strand_id
1 'polypeptide(L)'
;LTVNKYINQEINAIKNIPNDGVLDKVLDIIFENVHKKNGKVIVSGMGKAGHIGMNISTTLSSTGTPSAFIHPSEAQHGDLGLIQKNDVLLLISNSGKTREILEFNLLANKLFNGIPLISLTGNNESPLAKVSNECLFTGNPKEICPLGLTPTTSTTVMTVVGDLLVIGMMNRIKFTKEDYAKRHHSG
;
A
#
# COMPACT_ATOMS: atom_id res chain seq x y z
N LEU A 1 -32.93 -2.87 -5.95
CA LEU A 1 -31.51 -3.12 -5.58
C LEU A 1 -31.49 -4.13 -4.44
N THR A 2 -30.95 -5.30 -4.67
CA THR A 2 -30.79 -6.27 -3.59
C THR A 2 -29.45 -5.98 -2.90
N VAL A 3 -29.46 -5.15 -1.86
CA VAL A 3 -28.27 -4.75 -1.09
C VAL A 3 -27.42 -5.98 -0.72
N ASN A 4 -28.05 -7.05 -0.28
CA ASN A 4 -27.38 -8.31 0.07
C ASN A 4 -26.56 -8.93 -1.08
N LYS A 5 -26.99 -8.74 -2.33
CA LYS A 5 -26.22 -9.22 -3.50
C LYS A 5 -24.87 -8.53 -3.57
N TYR A 6 -24.84 -7.20 -3.41
CA TYR A 6 -23.60 -6.42 -3.47
C TYR A 6 -22.71 -6.68 -2.26
N ILE A 7 -23.29 -6.77 -1.05
CA ILE A 7 -22.54 -7.16 0.15
C ILE A 7 -21.84 -8.52 -0.03
N ASN A 8 -22.57 -9.51 -0.57
CA ASN A 8 -22.00 -10.84 -0.80
C ASN A 8 -20.89 -10.82 -1.86
N GLN A 9 -20.97 -9.96 -2.87
CA GLN A 9 -19.90 -9.78 -3.84
C GLN A 9 -18.63 -9.20 -3.21
N GLU A 10 -18.78 -8.18 -2.34
CA GLU A 10 -17.65 -7.62 -1.57
C GLU A 10 -17.03 -8.67 -0.63
N ILE A 11 -17.86 -9.39 0.13
CA ILE A 11 -17.39 -10.47 1.02
C ILE A 11 -16.61 -11.54 0.23
N ASN A 12 -17.11 -11.94 -0.93
CA ASN A 12 -16.44 -12.93 -1.75
C ASN A 12 -15.09 -12.41 -2.29
N ALA A 13 -15.03 -11.14 -2.68
CA ALA A 13 -13.78 -10.54 -3.13
C ALA A 13 -12.73 -10.53 -2.00
N ILE A 14 -13.12 -10.17 -0.78
CA ILE A 14 -12.25 -10.18 0.39
C ILE A 14 -11.77 -11.62 0.71
N LYS A 15 -12.66 -12.61 0.66
CA LYS A 15 -12.30 -14.02 0.90
C LYS A 15 -11.32 -14.59 -0.13
N ASN A 16 -11.29 -14.02 -1.33
CA ASN A 16 -10.41 -14.42 -2.42
C ASN A 16 -9.08 -13.66 -2.46
N ILE A 17 -8.78 -12.80 -1.46
CA ILE A 17 -7.44 -12.24 -1.31
C ILE A 17 -6.45 -13.39 -1.14
N PRO A 18 -5.39 -13.45 -1.97
CA PRO A 18 -4.39 -14.51 -1.87
C PRO A 18 -3.73 -14.55 -0.48
N ASN A 19 -3.59 -15.75 0.05
CA ASN A 19 -2.87 -16.02 1.29
C ASN A 19 -1.69 -16.96 0.96
N ASP A 20 -0.67 -16.41 0.30
CA ASP A 20 0.48 -17.12 -0.27
C ASP A 20 1.79 -16.86 0.48
N GLY A 21 1.72 -16.20 1.63
CA GLY A 21 2.89 -15.86 2.46
C GLY A 21 3.65 -14.61 1.99
N VAL A 22 3.20 -13.92 0.94
CA VAL A 22 3.83 -12.67 0.47
C VAL A 22 3.75 -11.57 1.52
N LEU A 23 2.65 -11.51 2.29
CA LEU A 23 2.51 -10.51 3.34
C LEU A 23 3.64 -10.61 4.37
N ASP A 24 4.04 -11.79 4.80
CA ASP A 24 5.14 -11.97 5.75
C ASP A 24 6.47 -11.44 5.22
N LYS A 25 6.76 -11.67 3.94
CA LYS A 25 7.96 -11.13 3.29
C LYS A 25 7.93 -9.59 3.21
N VAL A 26 6.77 -9.02 2.92
CA VAL A 26 6.56 -7.57 2.92
C VAL A 26 6.80 -6.99 4.31
N LEU A 27 6.27 -7.63 5.36
CA LEU A 27 6.49 -7.23 6.75
C LEU A 27 7.98 -7.30 7.13
N ASP A 28 8.71 -8.31 6.65
CA ASP A 28 10.16 -8.43 6.86
C ASP A 28 10.92 -7.29 6.18
N ILE A 29 10.61 -6.96 4.93
CA ILE A 29 11.23 -5.83 4.21
C ILE A 29 11.03 -4.53 4.96
N ILE A 30 9.79 -4.24 5.40
CA ILE A 30 9.48 -3.02 6.15
C ILE A 30 10.19 -3.02 7.49
N PHE A 31 10.15 -4.11 8.25
CA PHE A 31 10.80 -4.19 9.55
C PHE A 31 12.30 -3.94 9.47
N GLU A 32 12.99 -4.59 8.54
CA GLU A 32 14.45 -4.45 8.36
C GLU A 32 14.86 -3.02 7.98
N ASN A 33 14.12 -2.38 7.09
CA ASN A 33 14.52 -1.06 6.59
C ASN A 33 13.98 0.07 7.47
N VAL A 34 12.74 -0.01 7.93
CA VAL A 34 12.09 1.07 8.68
C VAL A 34 12.47 1.00 10.16
N HIS A 35 12.31 -0.17 10.81
CA HIS A 35 12.52 -0.26 12.26
C HIS A 35 13.97 -0.52 12.66
N LYS A 36 14.74 -1.25 11.85
CA LYS A 36 16.16 -1.49 12.17
C LYS A 36 17.11 -0.44 11.60
N LYS A 37 16.78 0.15 10.44
CA LYS A 37 17.65 1.12 9.74
C LYS A 37 17.13 2.55 9.77
N ASN A 38 16.05 2.83 10.52
CA ASN A 38 15.43 4.17 10.66
C ASN A 38 14.95 4.79 9.35
N GLY A 39 14.44 3.98 8.42
CA GLY A 39 13.73 4.44 7.22
C GLY A 39 12.26 4.72 7.52
N LYS A 40 11.48 4.90 6.46
CA LYS A 40 10.02 5.01 6.49
C LYS A 40 9.41 4.34 5.28
N VAL A 41 8.10 4.07 5.34
CA VAL A 41 7.33 3.62 4.17
C VAL A 41 6.89 4.84 3.38
N ILE A 42 7.33 4.94 2.13
CA ILE A 42 6.84 5.94 1.18
C ILE A 42 5.70 5.32 0.38
N VAL A 43 4.50 5.82 0.59
CA VAL A 43 3.30 5.35 -0.09
C VAL A 43 2.95 6.29 -1.23
N SER A 44 2.60 5.75 -2.39
CA SER A 44 2.14 6.55 -3.53
C SER A 44 1.07 5.82 -4.35
N GLY A 45 0.15 6.59 -4.92
CA GLY A 45 -0.96 6.09 -5.73
C GLY A 45 -1.72 7.24 -6.39
N MET A 46 -2.39 6.96 -7.52
CA MET A 46 -3.21 7.93 -8.25
C MET A 46 -4.70 7.73 -7.97
N GLY A 47 -5.46 8.84 -7.92
CA GLY A 47 -6.91 8.83 -7.80
C GLY A 47 -7.39 8.05 -6.57
N LYS A 48 -8.31 7.10 -6.73
CA LYS A 48 -8.85 6.31 -5.61
C LYS A 48 -7.79 5.44 -4.94
N ALA A 49 -6.85 4.88 -5.69
CA ALA A 49 -5.70 4.16 -5.13
C ALA A 49 -4.81 5.09 -4.29
N GLY A 50 -4.68 6.36 -4.67
CA GLY A 50 -4.00 7.37 -3.87
C GLY A 50 -4.70 7.65 -2.54
N HIS A 51 -6.04 7.75 -2.53
CA HIS A 51 -6.79 7.91 -1.28
C HIS A 51 -6.61 6.70 -0.34
N ILE A 52 -6.62 5.49 -0.88
CA ILE A 52 -6.30 4.28 -0.09
C ILE A 52 -4.85 4.34 0.42
N GLY A 53 -3.91 4.73 -0.42
CA GLY A 53 -2.50 4.90 -0.03
C GLY A 53 -2.31 5.92 1.09
N MET A 54 -3.01 7.04 1.04
CA MET A 54 -2.99 8.05 2.11
C MET A 54 -3.52 7.46 3.42
N ASN A 55 -4.63 6.71 3.37
CA ASN A 55 -5.17 6.03 4.55
C ASN A 55 -4.17 5.02 5.14
N ILE A 56 -3.56 4.18 4.30
CA ILE A 56 -2.53 3.21 4.74
C ILE A 56 -1.35 3.94 5.40
N SER A 57 -0.85 5.01 4.77
CA SER A 57 0.28 5.78 5.27
C SER A 57 0.00 6.40 6.64
N THR A 58 -1.14 7.07 6.79
CA THR A 58 -1.52 7.69 8.06
C THR A 58 -1.75 6.66 9.16
N THR A 59 -2.34 5.50 8.83
CA THR A 59 -2.57 4.42 9.79
C THR A 59 -1.26 3.77 10.22
N LEU A 60 -0.32 3.50 9.30
CA LEU A 60 1.03 3.02 9.64
C LEU A 60 1.72 3.99 10.61
N SER A 61 1.71 5.29 10.31
CA SER A 61 2.34 6.32 11.16
C SER A 61 1.72 6.35 12.55
N SER A 62 0.39 6.32 12.64
CA SER A 62 -0.33 6.36 13.92
C SER A 62 -0.14 5.10 14.76
N THR A 63 0.22 3.98 14.13
CA THR A 63 0.46 2.68 14.78
C THR A 63 1.94 2.32 14.90
N GLY A 64 2.84 3.30 14.78
CA GLY A 64 4.25 3.16 15.15
C GLY A 64 5.20 2.82 14.00
N THR A 65 4.72 2.66 12.78
CA THR A 65 5.58 2.47 11.59
C THR A 65 5.67 3.80 10.83
N PRO A 66 6.82 4.51 10.85
CA PRO A 66 6.98 5.76 10.13
C PRO A 66 6.61 5.63 8.66
N SER A 67 5.74 6.50 8.18
CA SER A 67 5.27 6.49 6.80
C SER A 67 4.92 7.90 6.32
N ALA A 68 5.05 8.15 5.01
CA ALA A 68 4.64 9.37 4.36
C ALA A 68 3.98 9.05 3.01
N PHE A 69 2.94 9.79 2.65
CA PHE A 69 2.33 9.71 1.34
C PHE A 69 2.92 10.80 0.43
N ILE A 70 3.31 10.41 -0.78
CA ILE A 70 3.74 11.33 -1.83
C ILE A 70 2.81 11.16 -3.03
N HIS A 71 2.17 12.24 -3.47
CA HIS A 71 1.37 12.20 -4.69
C HIS A 71 2.31 12.10 -5.90
N PRO A 72 2.09 11.15 -6.83
CA PRO A 72 3.07 10.91 -7.89
C PRO A 72 3.25 12.09 -8.85
N SER A 73 2.23 12.93 -9.04
CA SER A 73 2.36 14.16 -9.83
C SER A 73 3.24 15.21 -9.15
N GLU A 74 3.21 15.31 -7.82
CA GLU A 74 4.01 16.27 -7.05
C GLU A 74 5.45 15.78 -6.86
N ALA A 75 5.69 14.49 -6.99
CA ALA A 75 7.03 13.91 -6.88
C ALA A 75 8.05 14.59 -7.80
N GLN A 76 7.65 14.89 -9.04
CA GLN A 76 8.50 15.56 -10.03
C GLN A 76 8.75 17.04 -9.72
N HIS A 77 7.99 17.62 -8.80
CA HIS A 77 8.07 19.02 -8.40
C HIS A 77 8.80 19.25 -7.07
N GLY A 78 9.52 18.21 -6.57
CA GLY A 78 10.38 18.34 -5.40
C GLY A 78 10.07 17.37 -4.26
N ASP A 79 8.87 16.79 -4.20
CA ASP A 79 8.46 15.89 -3.10
C ASP A 79 9.28 14.59 -3.04
N LEU A 80 9.97 14.21 -4.13
CA LEU A 80 10.97 13.15 -4.10
C LEU A 80 12.08 13.39 -3.07
N GLY A 81 12.32 14.64 -2.67
CA GLY A 81 13.26 14.98 -1.60
C GLY A 81 12.91 14.41 -0.23
N LEU A 82 11.67 13.93 -0.03
CA LEU A 82 11.26 13.21 1.18
C LEU A 82 11.83 11.80 1.26
N ILE A 83 12.24 11.21 0.13
CA ILE A 83 12.78 9.84 0.07
C ILE A 83 14.20 9.83 0.62
N GLN A 84 14.51 8.83 1.44
CA GLN A 84 15.82 8.62 2.05
C GLN A 84 16.34 7.19 1.79
N LYS A 85 17.63 6.97 2.03
CA LYS A 85 18.36 5.75 1.69
C LYS A 85 17.72 4.44 2.18
N ASN A 86 17.12 4.44 3.37
CA ASN A 86 16.58 3.22 4.00
C ASN A 86 15.05 3.12 3.88
N ASP A 87 14.44 3.97 3.05
CA ASP A 87 13.01 3.94 2.84
C ASP A 87 12.57 2.72 2.03
N VAL A 88 11.30 2.38 2.15
CA VAL A 88 10.63 1.32 1.39
C VAL A 88 9.49 1.95 0.61
N LEU A 89 9.41 1.69 -0.68
CA LEU A 89 8.30 2.16 -1.51
C LEU A 89 7.13 1.19 -1.42
N LEU A 90 5.92 1.72 -1.18
CA LEU A 90 4.64 1.03 -1.35
C LEU A 90 3.86 1.75 -2.45
N LEU A 91 3.89 1.21 -3.66
CA LEU A 91 3.25 1.80 -4.83
C LEU A 91 1.95 1.08 -5.18
N ILE A 92 0.86 1.85 -5.30
CA ILE A 92 -0.49 1.33 -5.43
C ILE A 92 -1.06 1.68 -6.81
N SER A 93 -1.40 0.65 -7.57
CA SER A 93 -2.07 0.79 -8.87
C SER A 93 -2.86 -0.47 -9.22
N ASN A 94 -4.17 -0.38 -9.36
CA ASN A 94 -5.00 -1.54 -9.68
C ASN A 94 -4.57 -2.23 -10.98
N SER A 95 -4.34 -1.46 -12.05
CA SER A 95 -3.85 -2.00 -13.32
C SER A 95 -2.37 -2.37 -13.30
N GLY A 96 -1.60 -1.77 -12.37
CA GLY A 96 -0.14 -1.83 -12.34
C GLY A 96 0.54 -1.21 -13.58
N LYS A 97 -0.22 -0.39 -14.35
CA LYS A 97 0.23 0.27 -15.59
C LYS A 97 0.14 1.79 -15.51
N THR A 98 -0.23 2.36 -14.37
CA THR A 98 -0.34 3.81 -14.18
C THR A 98 1.01 4.46 -14.44
N ARG A 99 1.06 5.33 -15.44
CA ARG A 99 2.30 5.94 -15.91
C ARG A 99 3.04 6.68 -14.81
N GLU A 100 2.34 7.50 -14.06
CA GLU A 100 2.89 8.34 -12.99
C GLU A 100 3.51 7.49 -11.88
N ILE A 101 2.93 6.31 -11.60
CA ILE A 101 3.46 5.37 -10.59
C ILE A 101 4.74 4.69 -11.10
N LEU A 102 4.79 4.32 -12.38
CA LEU A 102 5.99 3.74 -12.98
C LEU A 102 7.12 4.78 -13.08
N GLU A 103 6.79 6.02 -13.44
CA GLU A 103 7.74 7.14 -13.43
C GLU A 103 8.25 7.46 -12.02
N PHE A 104 7.37 7.43 -11.00
CA PHE A 104 7.75 7.57 -9.60
C PHE A 104 8.83 6.56 -9.20
N ASN A 105 8.61 5.27 -9.51
CA ASN A 105 9.60 4.24 -9.24
C ASN A 105 10.94 4.50 -9.93
N LEU A 106 10.91 4.89 -11.20
CA LEU A 106 12.14 5.21 -11.95
C LEU A 106 12.92 6.35 -11.32
N LEU A 107 12.21 7.41 -10.90
CA LEU A 107 12.83 8.59 -10.29
C LEU A 107 13.37 8.27 -8.89
N ALA A 108 12.65 7.53 -8.07
CA ALA A 108 13.12 7.08 -6.76
C ALA A 108 14.38 6.22 -6.87
N ASN A 109 14.44 5.31 -7.85
CA ASN A 109 15.64 4.49 -8.10
C ASN A 109 16.84 5.30 -8.63
N LYS A 110 16.61 6.44 -9.30
CA LYS A 110 17.70 7.36 -9.66
C LYS A 110 18.30 8.04 -8.42
N LEU A 111 17.49 8.33 -7.40
CA LEU A 111 17.97 8.90 -6.14
C LEU A 111 18.70 7.85 -5.30
N PHE A 112 18.09 6.68 -5.13
CA PHE A 112 18.62 5.60 -4.30
C PHE A 112 18.50 4.28 -5.05
N ASN A 113 19.57 3.87 -5.73
CA ASN A 113 19.59 2.62 -6.48
C ASN A 113 19.31 1.42 -5.57
N GLY A 114 18.34 0.58 -5.99
CA GLY A 114 17.94 -0.61 -5.25
C GLY A 114 17.05 -0.33 -4.03
N ILE A 115 16.37 0.82 -3.97
CA ILE A 115 15.36 1.07 -2.95
C ILE A 115 14.28 -0.03 -2.98
N PRO A 116 13.97 -0.69 -1.85
CA PRO A 116 12.97 -1.76 -1.84
C PRO A 116 11.60 -1.27 -2.31
N LEU A 117 10.99 -1.99 -3.24
CA LEU A 117 9.68 -1.71 -3.80
C LEU A 117 8.69 -2.83 -3.49
N ILE A 118 7.58 -2.45 -2.89
CA ILE A 118 6.39 -3.27 -2.70
C ILE A 118 5.29 -2.70 -3.60
N SER A 119 4.67 -3.52 -4.42
CA SER A 119 3.47 -3.12 -5.17
C SER A 119 2.19 -3.64 -4.51
N LEU A 120 1.11 -2.84 -4.58
CA LEU A 120 -0.25 -3.28 -4.28
C LEU A 120 -1.07 -3.13 -5.56
N THR A 121 -1.47 -4.26 -6.16
CA THR A 121 -2.07 -4.26 -7.51
C THR A 121 -3.09 -5.38 -7.71
N GLY A 122 -4.04 -5.15 -8.63
CA GLY A 122 -4.96 -6.16 -9.15
C GLY A 122 -4.40 -6.97 -10.33
N ASN A 123 -3.12 -6.77 -10.70
CA ASN A 123 -2.51 -7.47 -11.83
C ASN A 123 -1.05 -7.84 -11.52
N ASN A 124 -0.84 -9.08 -11.09
CA ASN A 124 0.47 -9.63 -10.75
C ASN A 124 1.43 -9.81 -11.95
N GLU A 125 0.94 -9.71 -13.18
CA GLU A 125 1.73 -9.71 -14.41
C GLU A 125 2.02 -8.30 -14.95
N SER A 126 1.61 -7.28 -14.23
CA SER A 126 1.79 -5.89 -14.64
C SER A 126 3.25 -5.43 -14.61
N PRO A 127 3.58 -4.35 -15.34
CA PRO A 127 4.91 -3.75 -15.28
C PRO A 127 5.33 -3.38 -13.85
N LEU A 128 4.41 -2.88 -13.02
CA LEU A 128 4.68 -2.53 -11.64
C LEU A 128 5.02 -3.78 -10.79
N ALA A 129 4.24 -4.84 -10.92
CA ALA A 129 4.48 -6.09 -10.20
C ALA A 129 5.83 -6.70 -10.57
N LYS A 130 6.20 -6.70 -11.86
CA LYS A 130 7.45 -7.28 -12.37
C LYS A 130 8.72 -6.58 -11.88
N VAL A 131 8.65 -5.30 -11.55
CA VAL A 131 9.80 -4.55 -11.03
C VAL A 131 9.83 -4.50 -9.50
N SER A 132 8.80 -5.03 -8.82
CA SER A 132 8.70 -5.03 -7.36
C SER A 132 9.51 -6.17 -6.74
N ASN A 133 10.04 -5.94 -5.53
CA ASN A 133 10.62 -6.99 -4.71
C ASN A 133 9.56 -7.99 -4.24
N GLU A 134 8.40 -7.46 -3.84
CA GLU A 134 7.22 -8.25 -3.48
C GLU A 134 5.95 -7.56 -4.01
N CYS A 135 4.96 -8.37 -4.38
CA CYS A 135 3.69 -7.91 -4.94
C CYS A 135 2.51 -8.36 -4.07
N LEU A 136 1.88 -7.43 -3.39
CA LEU A 136 0.59 -7.64 -2.71
C LEU A 136 -0.50 -7.66 -3.77
N PHE A 137 -0.84 -8.86 -4.22
CA PHE A 137 -1.87 -9.07 -5.22
C PHE A 137 -3.25 -9.12 -4.60
N THR A 138 -4.22 -8.35 -5.15
CA THR A 138 -5.58 -8.24 -4.60
C THR A 138 -6.55 -9.33 -5.09
N GLY A 139 -6.10 -10.26 -5.94
CA GLY A 139 -6.96 -11.28 -6.53
C GLY A 139 -7.76 -10.79 -7.75
N ASN A 140 -7.55 -9.57 -8.22
CA ASN A 140 -8.24 -8.96 -9.38
C ASN A 140 -9.78 -9.06 -9.29
N PRO A 141 -10.41 -8.52 -8.23
CA PRO A 141 -11.85 -8.61 -8.06
C PRO A 141 -12.60 -7.84 -9.14
N LYS A 142 -13.78 -8.36 -9.54
CA LYS A 142 -14.69 -7.62 -10.43
C LYS A 142 -15.37 -6.51 -9.67
N GLU A 143 -15.46 -5.33 -10.28
CA GLU A 143 -16.18 -4.20 -9.70
C GLU A 143 -17.69 -4.48 -9.61
N ILE A 144 -18.32 -4.09 -8.51
CA ILE A 144 -19.79 -4.15 -8.37
C ILE A 144 -20.50 -3.03 -9.10
N CYS A 145 -19.77 -2.04 -9.57
CA CYS A 145 -20.26 -0.99 -10.43
C CYS A 145 -20.96 -1.59 -11.67
N PRO A 146 -22.19 -1.16 -12.03
CA PRO A 146 -22.93 -1.70 -13.17
C PRO A 146 -22.20 -1.63 -14.50
N LEU A 147 -21.30 -0.65 -14.63
CA LEU A 147 -20.48 -0.46 -15.84
C LEU A 147 -19.13 -1.21 -15.76
N GLY A 148 -18.78 -1.75 -14.58
CA GLY A 148 -17.47 -2.38 -14.37
C GLY A 148 -16.28 -1.41 -14.47
N LEU A 149 -16.53 -0.09 -14.39
CA LEU A 149 -15.52 0.96 -14.62
C LEU A 149 -15.15 1.72 -13.34
N THR A 150 -16.14 1.97 -12.47
CA THR A 150 -15.89 2.73 -11.24
C THR A 150 -15.23 1.84 -10.21
N PRO A 151 -14.04 2.22 -9.70
CA PRO A 151 -13.40 1.50 -8.62
C PRO A 151 -14.30 1.44 -7.38
N THR A 152 -14.68 0.24 -6.98
CA THR A 152 -15.55 -0.10 -5.85
C THR A 152 -14.95 -1.28 -5.11
N THR A 153 -15.15 -2.50 -5.58
CA THR A 153 -14.63 -3.72 -4.97
C THR A 153 -13.10 -3.74 -4.95
N SER A 154 -12.44 -3.27 -6.00
CA SER A 154 -10.98 -3.16 -6.02
C SER A 154 -10.46 -2.27 -4.90
N THR A 155 -11.11 -1.14 -4.60
CA THR A 155 -10.71 -0.25 -3.51
C THR A 155 -11.01 -0.83 -2.14
N THR A 156 -12.12 -1.54 -1.98
CA THR A 156 -12.45 -2.29 -0.76
C THR A 156 -11.38 -3.32 -0.44
N VAL A 157 -10.99 -4.13 -1.42
CA VAL A 157 -9.94 -5.16 -1.24
C VAL A 157 -8.58 -4.53 -0.96
N MET A 158 -8.21 -3.45 -1.64
CA MET A 158 -6.98 -2.70 -1.35
C MET A 158 -6.94 -2.18 0.09
N THR A 159 -8.07 -1.67 0.60
CA THR A 159 -8.19 -1.22 1.99
C THR A 159 -7.95 -2.38 2.95
N VAL A 160 -8.58 -3.52 2.72
CA VAL A 160 -8.40 -4.72 3.57
C VAL A 160 -6.94 -5.18 3.55
N VAL A 161 -6.28 -5.23 2.39
CA VAL A 161 -4.85 -5.58 2.30
C VAL A 161 -3.99 -4.57 3.06
N GLY A 162 -4.32 -3.28 2.98
CA GLY A 162 -3.66 -2.23 3.75
C GLY A 162 -3.83 -2.43 5.27
N ASP A 163 -5.02 -2.77 5.73
CA ASP A 163 -5.29 -3.06 7.14
C ASP A 163 -4.51 -4.29 7.62
N LEU A 164 -4.43 -5.35 6.80
CA LEU A 164 -3.61 -6.53 7.10
C LEU A 164 -2.13 -6.17 7.23
N LEU A 165 -1.61 -5.30 6.37
CA LEU A 165 -0.25 -4.79 6.45
C LEU A 165 -0.01 -4.03 7.76
N VAL A 166 -0.91 -3.12 8.12
CA VAL A 166 -0.83 -2.33 9.36
C VAL A 166 -0.86 -3.25 10.58
N ILE A 167 -1.85 -4.17 10.67
CA ILE A 167 -1.98 -5.12 11.79
C ILE A 167 -0.74 -6.02 11.87
N GLY A 168 -0.25 -6.50 10.73
CA GLY A 168 0.97 -7.30 10.66
C GLY A 168 2.18 -6.56 11.22
N MET A 169 2.35 -5.27 10.87
CA MET A 169 3.42 -4.43 11.43
C MET A 169 3.24 -4.18 12.93
N MET A 170 2.04 -3.86 13.41
CA MET A 170 1.77 -3.71 14.85
C MET A 170 2.18 -4.96 15.63
N ASN A 171 1.84 -6.14 15.14
CA ASN A 171 2.25 -7.41 15.76
C ASN A 171 3.78 -7.58 15.74
N ARG A 172 4.43 -7.29 14.61
CA ARG A 172 5.89 -7.43 14.42
C ARG A 172 6.68 -6.55 15.37
N ILE A 173 6.23 -5.31 15.59
CA ILE A 173 6.88 -4.35 16.50
C ILE A 173 6.38 -4.44 17.94
N LYS A 174 5.42 -5.34 18.24
CA LYS A 174 4.79 -5.50 19.56
C LYS A 174 4.19 -4.18 20.06
N PHE A 175 3.48 -3.48 19.18
CA PHE A 175 2.87 -2.18 19.47
C PHE A 175 1.86 -2.28 20.61
N THR A 176 1.99 -1.40 21.62
CA THR A 176 1.20 -1.46 22.85
C THR A 176 0.11 -0.37 22.92
N LYS A 177 -0.80 -0.49 23.89
CA LYS A 177 -1.79 0.56 24.18
C LYS A 177 -1.12 1.86 24.65
N GLU A 178 -0.01 1.75 25.38
CA GLU A 178 0.79 2.89 25.84
C GLU A 178 1.44 3.61 24.65
N ASP A 179 1.90 2.86 23.65
CA ASP A 179 2.43 3.43 22.41
C ASP A 179 1.34 4.12 21.59
N TYR A 180 0.13 3.57 21.58
CA TYR A 180 -1.03 4.19 20.96
C TYR A 180 -1.39 5.51 21.64
N ALA A 181 -1.48 5.53 22.95
CA ALA A 181 -1.83 6.72 23.74
C ALA A 181 -0.84 7.89 23.51
N LYS A 182 0.46 7.58 23.32
CA LYS A 182 1.49 8.60 23.01
C LYS A 182 1.26 9.31 21.66
N ARG A 183 0.50 8.70 20.75
CA ARG A 183 0.25 9.21 19.39
C ARG A 183 -1.17 9.75 19.20
N HIS A 184 -2.07 9.48 20.15
CA HIS A 184 -3.49 9.86 20.08
C HIS A 184 -3.89 10.59 21.36
N HIS A 185 -3.62 11.91 21.43
CA HIS A 185 -3.86 12.72 22.65
C HIS A 185 -5.31 13.16 22.85
N SER A 186 -6.20 12.94 21.85
CA SER A 186 -7.59 13.40 21.86
C SER A 186 -8.62 12.32 21.57
N GLY A 187 -8.25 11.07 21.66
CA GLY A 187 -9.14 9.92 21.43
C GLY A 187 -9.22 8.98 22.61
#